data_44ec255035ee5bd55d9503f0096df4f7
#
_entry.id   44ec255035ee5bd55d9503f0096df4f7
#
_cell.length_a   1.000
_cell.length_b   1.000
_cell.length_c   1.000
_cell.angle_alpha   90.00
_cell.angle_beta   90.00
_cell.angle_gamma   90.00
#
_symmetry.space_group_name_H-M   'P 1'
#
loop_
_entity.id
_entity.type
_entity.pdbx_description
1 polymer ?
#
loop_
_entity_poly.entity_id
_entity_poly.type
_entity_poly.pdbx_seq_one_letter_code
_entity_poly.pdbx_strand_id
1 'polypeptide(L)'
;MEPGRIAEEARVRVRVEHALLERLALDAGVALTAAQYALPEPDAVRRQLLGRAVRLTEAMAPKAIAAAIEVRDAFGLTLPVEIYQSAGRENAAMHLLREPILMEIQGRLLSLLDDGALRAVIGHEFGHFIAHGPDSPHAQVSALATSLALAEDAPAELALVASTLSMARELTADRYALLATRDLDALLRLEMVATTGLPAEDLGGDTAGYLAQCRELVEACLMDGDSAQGVTHPEHGVRAWAAWLFSETALYRELTGCGPGTRALDEVDALIERVLHQPGLDGAFQYLEPPPAELHELALAAAVLVSMADDNLSDEEAEVLERTFASLVPDWRRLLDPAQAAQRVEELAPLAKVWGSSFLRPLFNLLIHVLTADGVADEREFARVMEIGRLLGGEELFGTLTRTVLRRITVERREESAAKPLPVRARDAAQALDVYLAAIWRRGGSQTTLRQLLRLVGETRREGAVLARLAAALERADLS
;
A
#
# COMPACT_ATOMS: atom_id res chain seq x y z
N MET A 1 25.49 23.92 -1.28
CA MET A 1 24.60 23.25 -0.33
C MET A 1 25.15 21.87 -0.08
N GLU A 2 25.17 21.39 1.16
CA GLU A 2 25.65 20.04 1.45
C GLU A 2 24.68 19.02 0.81
N PRO A 3 25.21 18.03 0.04
CA PRO A 3 24.40 16.93 -0.45
C PRO A 3 23.71 16.22 0.74
N GLY A 4 22.44 15.89 0.60
CA GLY A 4 21.67 15.23 1.67
C GLY A 4 20.76 16.17 2.48
N ARG A 5 21.04 17.46 2.58
CA ARG A 5 20.18 18.40 3.32
C ARG A 5 18.73 18.44 2.82
N ILE A 6 18.52 18.25 1.51
CA ILE A 6 17.17 18.23 0.92
C ILE A 6 16.41 16.99 1.37
N ALA A 7 17.06 15.83 1.37
CA ALA A 7 16.42 14.57 1.74
C ALA A 7 16.01 14.53 3.22
N GLU A 8 16.74 15.23 4.07
CA GLU A 8 16.48 15.30 5.53
C GLU A 8 15.47 16.40 5.93
N GLU A 9 15.10 17.31 5.00
CA GLU A 9 14.23 18.44 5.31
C GLU A 9 12.75 18.02 5.31
N ALA A 10 12.23 17.71 6.50
CA ALA A 10 10.84 17.24 6.68
C ALA A 10 9.77 18.23 6.18
N ARG A 11 10.08 19.56 6.17
CA ARG A 11 9.15 20.61 5.70
C ARG A 11 8.91 20.57 4.19
N VAL A 12 9.67 19.79 3.41
CA VAL A 12 9.41 19.60 1.98
C VAL A 12 8.07 18.86 1.77
N ARG A 13 7.68 17.99 2.69
CA ARG A 13 6.38 17.31 2.60
C ARG A 13 5.23 18.31 2.67
N VAL A 14 4.20 18.06 1.90
CA VAL A 14 2.93 18.79 1.98
C VAL A 14 2.30 18.55 3.36
N ARG A 15 1.90 19.62 4.06
CA ARG A 15 1.41 19.52 5.45
C ARG A 15 0.23 18.54 5.61
N VAL A 16 -0.73 18.55 4.68
CA VAL A 16 -1.89 17.65 4.72
C VAL A 16 -1.48 16.19 4.58
N GLU A 17 -0.42 15.88 3.84
CA GLU A 17 0.10 14.51 3.74
C GLU A 17 0.50 13.96 5.10
N HIS A 18 1.26 14.73 5.87
CA HIS A 18 1.69 14.33 7.21
C HIS A 18 0.50 14.07 8.13
N ALA A 19 -0.46 15.00 8.16
CA ALA A 19 -1.67 14.87 8.97
C ALA A 19 -2.50 13.63 8.60
N LEU A 20 -2.63 13.33 7.29
CA LEU A 20 -3.36 12.15 6.80
C LEU A 20 -2.63 10.85 7.14
N LEU A 21 -1.30 10.80 7.01
CA LEU A 21 -0.49 9.63 7.40
C LEU A 21 -0.62 9.33 8.90
N GLU A 22 -0.52 10.35 9.75
CA GLU A 22 -0.69 10.18 11.19
C GLU A 22 -2.10 9.66 11.52
N ARG A 23 -3.14 10.20 10.86
CA ARG A 23 -4.51 9.74 11.07
C ARG A 23 -4.72 8.30 10.64
N LEU A 24 -4.24 7.92 9.47
CA LEU A 24 -4.32 6.53 9.01
C LEU A 24 -3.54 5.57 9.93
N ALA A 25 -2.38 5.98 10.42
CA ALA A 25 -1.58 5.18 11.35
C ALA A 25 -2.28 4.96 12.71
N LEU A 26 -3.21 5.83 13.08
CA LEU A 26 -4.01 5.69 14.30
C LEU A 26 -5.19 4.72 14.14
N ASP A 27 -5.65 4.44 12.92
CA ASP A 27 -6.71 3.46 12.70
C ASP A 27 -6.23 2.05 13.08
N ALA A 28 -6.96 1.35 13.95
CA ALA A 28 -6.57 0.04 14.45
C ALA A 28 -6.39 -0.99 13.33
N GLY A 29 -7.26 -0.96 12.35
CA GLY A 29 -7.22 -1.87 11.21
C GLY A 29 -6.03 -1.60 10.31
N VAL A 30 -5.75 -0.34 10.03
CA VAL A 30 -4.59 0.08 9.25
C VAL A 30 -3.29 -0.23 10.00
N ALA A 31 -3.21 0.08 11.30
CA ALA A 31 -2.04 -0.20 12.12
C ALA A 31 -1.70 -1.69 12.16
N LEU A 32 -2.70 -2.55 12.40
CA LEU A 32 -2.52 -4.01 12.38
C LEU A 32 -2.10 -4.54 11.00
N THR A 33 -2.69 -4.00 9.94
CA THR A 33 -2.33 -4.41 8.57
C THR A 33 -0.93 -3.93 8.20
N ALA A 34 -0.58 -2.69 8.56
CA ALA A 34 0.74 -2.12 8.30
C ALA A 34 1.84 -2.88 9.05
N ALA A 35 1.60 -3.26 10.30
CA ALA A 35 2.55 -4.05 11.09
C ALA A 35 2.86 -5.43 10.48
N GLN A 36 1.92 -6.00 9.74
CA GLN A 36 2.09 -7.26 9.00
C GLN A 36 2.69 -7.06 7.60
N TYR A 37 2.70 -5.84 7.09
CA TYR A 37 3.17 -5.56 5.74
C TYR A 37 4.69 -5.70 5.68
N ALA A 38 5.14 -6.82 5.13
CA ALA A 38 6.54 -7.01 4.80
C ALA A 38 6.87 -6.30 3.47
N LEU A 39 7.89 -5.46 3.47
CA LEU A 39 8.41 -4.93 2.22
C LEU A 39 8.89 -6.11 1.35
N PRO A 40 8.65 -6.05 0.02
CA PRO A 40 9.13 -7.09 -0.87
C PRO A 40 10.65 -7.24 -0.80
N GLU A 41 11.14 -8.48 -0.86
CA GLU A 41 12.57 -8.73 -0.93
C GLU A 41 13.17 -8.17 -2.23
N PRO A 42 14.24 -7.37 -2.17
CA PRO A 42 14.83 -6.72 -3.34
C PRO A 42 15.16 -7.69 -4.48
N ASP A 43 15.74 -8.85 -4.16
CA ASP A 43 16.07 -9.88 -5.15
C ASP A 43 14.85 -10.52 -5.81
N ALA A 44 13.72 -10.60 -5.11
CA ALA A 44 12.48 -11.10 -5.69
C ALA A 44 11.91 -10.10 -6.71
N VAL A 45 11.87 -8.82 -6.34
CA VAL A 45 11.43 -7.74 -7.26
C VAL A 45 12.36 -7.64 -8.46
N ARG A 46 13.67 -7.70 -8.23
CA ARG A 46 14.68 -7.66 -9.30
C ARG A 46 14.52 -8.83 -10.28
N ARG A 47 14.31 -10.05 -9.80
CA ARG A 47 14.02 -11.21 -10.66
C ARG A 47 12.74 -11.04 -11.46
N GLN A 48 11.69 -10.49 -10.85
CA GLN A 48 10.44 -10.19 -11.54
C GLN A 48 10.65 -9.17 -12.66
N LEU A 49 11.39 -8.08 -12.39
CA LEU A 49 11.72 -7.05 -13.39
C LEU A 49 12.55 -7.65 -14.54
N LEU A 50 13.59 -8.44 -14.25
CA LEU A 50 14.40 -9.10 -15.26
C LEU A 50 13.59 -10.06 -16.14
N GLY A 51 12.48 -10.59 -15.65
CA GLY A 51 11.59 -11.48 -16.42
C GLY A 51 10.64 -10.75 -17.38
N ARG A 52 10.40 -9.42 -17.18
CA ARG A 52 9.39 -8.66 -17.95
C ARG A 52 9.86 -7.32 -18.50
N ALA A 53 11.06 -6.89 -18.14
CA ALA A 53 11.62 -5.61 -18.51
C ALA A 53 13.10 -5.74 -18.92
N VAL A 54 13.64 -4.75 -19.58
CA VAL A 54 15.06 -4.67 -19.93
C VAL A 54 15.75 -3.73 -18.95
N ARG A 55 16.77 -4.22 -18.22
CA ARG A 55 17.63 -3.36 -17.42
C ARG A 55 18.49 -2.51 -18.34
N LEU A 56 18.29 -1.20 -18.26
CA LEU A 56 19.01 -0.24 -19.07
C LEU A 56 20.46 -0.10 -18.60
N THR A 57 21.38 -0.08 -19.57
CA THR A 57 22.79 0.24 -19.35
C THR A 57 23.10 1.63 -19.88
N GLU A 58 24.25 2.18 -19.50
CA GLU A 58 24.74 3.45 -20.05
C GLU A 58 24.85 3.43 -21.58
N ALA A 59 25.21 2.29 -22.16
CA ALA A 59 25.28 2.14 -23.63
C ALA A 59 23.90 2.13 -24.29
N MET A 60 22.84 1.70 -23.59
CA MET A 60 21.46 1.64 -24.11
C MET A 60 20.72 2.97 -23.92
N ALA A 61 20.86 3.62 -22.79
CA ALA A 61 20.12 4.81 -22.41
C ALA A 61 21.01 5.79 -21.61
N PRO A 62 22.04 6.37 -22.24
CA PRO A 62 23.02 7.21 -21.55
C PRO A 62 22.38 8.39 -20.83
N LYS A 63 21.37 9.03 -21.43
CA LYS A 63 20.68 10.18 -20.84
C LYS A 63 19.90 9.80 -19.57
N ALA A 64 19.18 8.67 -19.57
CA ALA A 64 18.41 8.23 -18.43
C ALA A 64 19.32 7.82 -17.25
N ILE A 65 20.41 7.12 -17.52
CA ILE A 65 21.39 6.74 -16.50
C ILE A 65 22.08 7.98 -15.92
N ALA A 66 22.53 8.91 -16.77
CA ALA A 66 23.14 10.15 -16.31
C ALA A 66 22.19 11.00 -15.46
N ALA A 67 20.94 11.17 -15.89
CA ALA A 67 19.91 11.90 -15.15
C ALA A 67 19.63 11.26 -13.78
N ALA A 68 19.55 9.93 -13.70
CA ALA A 68 19.32 9.24 -12.43
C ALA A 68 20.49 9.40 -11.45
N ILE A 69 21.73 9.38 -11.95
CA ILE A 69 22.93 9.61 -11.13
C ILE A 69 22.93 11.07 -10.64
N GLU A 70 22.68 12.04 -11.52
CA GLU A 70 22.63 13.47 -11.20
C GLU A 70 21.58 13.75 -10.09
N VAL A 71 20.35 13.23 -10.26
CA VAL A 71 19.26 13.39 -9.27
C VAL A 71 19.59 12.71 -7.96
N ARG A 72 20.09 11.47 -8.00
CA ARG A 72 20.53 10.75 -6.80
C ARG A 72 21.56 11.55 -6.01
N ASP A 73 22.57 12.07 -6.70
CA ASP A 73 23.66 12.83 -6.09
C ASP A 73 23.19 14.20 -5.56
N ALA A 74 22.19 14.83 -6.21
CA ALA A 74 21.56 16.06 -5.72
C ALA A 74 20.88 15.86 -4.36
N PHE A 75 20.36 14.66 -4.11
CA PHE A 75 19.77 14.27 -2.83
C PHE A 75 20.79 13.73 -1.82
N GLY A 76 22.07 13.58 -2.20
CA GLY A 76 23.12 13.01 -1.35
C GLY A 76 22.98 11.52 -1.10
N LEU A 77 22.24 10.81 -1.94
CA LEU A 77 22.06 9.38 -1.84
C LEU A 77 23.25 8.66 -2.47
N THR A 78 23.70 7.55 -1.83
CA THR A 78 24.86 6.76 -2.30
C THR A 78 24.46 5.37 -2.81
N LEU A 79 23.18 5.00 -2.69
CA LEU A 79 22.70 3.69 -3.09
C LEU A 79 22.81 3.50 -4.61
N PRO A 80 23.15 2.28 -5.09
CA PRO A 80 23.15 1.97 -6.52
C PRO A 80 21.73 2.07 -7.09
N VAL A 81 21.63 2.59 -8.33
CA VAL A 81 20.35 2.74 -9.04
C VAL A 81 20.33 1.82 -10.26
N GLU A 82 19.28 1.04 -10.40
CA GLU A 82 19.01 0.25 -11.60
C GLU A 82 17.71 0.76 -12.25
N ILE A 83 17.77 1.04 -13.56
CA ILE A 83 16.60 1.47 -14.34
C ILE A 83 16.18 0.33 -15.26
N TYR A 84 14.88 0.06 -15.28
CA TYR A 84 14.24 -0.95 -16.11
C TYR A 84 13.24 -0.31 -17.07
N GLN A 85 13.28 -0.71 -18.34
CA GLN A 85 12.29 -0.32 -19.35
C GLN A 85 11.37 -1.49 -19.62
N SER A 86 10.08 -1.30 -19.43
CA SER A 86 9.05 -2.27 -19.76
C SER A 86 8.04 -1.73 -20.78
N ALA A 87 7.25 -2.63 -21.35
CA ALA A 87 6.10 -2.25 -22.16
C ALA A 87 4.94 -1.83 -21.24
N GLY A 88 4.00 -1.04 -21.76
CA GLY A 88 2.82 -0.62 -21.03
C GLY A 88 2.34 0.77 -21.44
N ARG A 89 1.49 1.37 -20.60
CA ARG A 89 1.14 2.78 -20.66
C ARG A 89 2.35 3.59 -20.18
N GLU A 90 2.45 4.82 -20.66
CA GLU A 90 3.51 5.75 -20.24
C GLU A 90 3.43 5.99 -18.73
N ASN A 91 4.47 5.57 -18.00
CA ASN A 91 4.56 5.70 -16.56
C ASN A 91 6.02 5.59 -16.10
N ALA A 92 6.31 6.11 -14.92
CA ALA A 92 7.50 5.79 -14.16
C ALA A 92 7.08 5.30 -12.77
N ALA A 93 7.87 4.44 -12.15
CA ALA A 93 7.60 3.95 -10.81
C ALA A 93 8.90 3.61 -10.08
N MET A 94 8.99 4.02 -8.82
CA MET A 94 10.06 3.62 -7.92
C MET A 94 9.59 2.47 -7.04
N HIS A 95 10.37 1.39 -7.03
CA HIS A 95 10.15 0.32 -6.04
C HIS A 95 10.76 0.73 -4.70
N LEU A 96 9.93 0.90 -3.69
CA LEU A 96 10.33 1.40 -2.36
C LEU A 96 11.02 0.28 -1.56
N LEU A 97 12.27 -0.02 -1.93
CA LEU A 97 13.12 -1.07 -1.36
C LEU A 97 14.37 -0.45 -0.74
N ARG A 98 15.01 -1.17 0.19
CA ARG A 98 16.21 -0.65 0.88
C ARG A 98 17.40 -0.49 -0.05
N GLU A 99 17.74 -1.53 -0.81
CA GLU A 99 18.91 -1.56 -1.72
C GLU A 99 18.78 -2.73 -2.70
N PRO A 100 19.04 -2.53 -4.01
CA PRO A 100 19.31 -1.26 -4.71
C PRO A 100 18.04 -0.43 -4.94
N ILE A 101 18.19 0.85 -5.32
CA ILE A 101 17.07 1.65 -5.83
C ILE A 101 16.68 1.09 -7.20
N LEU A 102 15.46 0.59 -7.31
CA LEU A 102 14.91 0.04 -8.56
C LEU A 102 13.84 0.98 -9.12
N MET A 103 14.11 1.52 -10.31
CA MET A 103 13.16 2.38 -11.05
C MET A 103 12.68 1.64 -12.30
N GLU A 104 11.39 1.65 -12.55
CA GLU A 104 10.79 1.13 -13.77
C GLU A 104 10.22 2.30 -14.59
N ILE A 105 10.60 2.37 -15.88
CA ILE A 105 10.05 3.30 -16.85
C ILE A 105 9.27 2.47 -17.87
N GLN A 106 8.04 2.90 -18.18
CA GLN A 106 7.11 2.10 -18.98
C GLN A 106 6.72 2.82 -20.28
N GLY A 107 6.31 2.02 -21.25
CA GLY A 107 5.81 2.51 -22.52
C GLY A 107 6.86 3.31 -23.30
N ARG A 108 6.42 4.42 -23.86
CA ARG A 108 7.26 5.32 -24.67
C ARG A 108 7.77 6.52 -23.88
N LEU A 109 7.65 6.53 -22.54
CA LEU A 109 7.93 7.72 -21.72
C LEU A 109 9.31 8.33 -22.03
N LEU A 110 10.37 7.52 -22.15
CA LEU A 110 11.71 8.00 -22.51
C LEU A 110 11.78 8.72 -23.84
N SER A 111 10.91 8.40 -24.79
CA SER A 111 10.88 9.05 -26.10
C SER A 111 10.00 10.30 -26.16
N LEU A 112 9.20 10.53 -25.14
CA LEU A 112 8.31 11.69 -25.04
C LEU A 112 8.98 12.88 -24.32
N LEU A 113 9.98 12.60 -23.48
CA LEU A 113 10.58 13.59 -22.59
C LEU A 113 11.85 14.20 -23.17
N ASP A 114 12.00 15.51 -23.04
CA ASP A 114 13.29 16.17 -23.20
C ASP A 114 14.19 15.91 -21.97
N ASP A 115 15.44 16.36 -22.02
CA ASP A 115 16.41 16.13 -20.95
C ASP A 115 15.99 16.76 -19.61
N GLY A 116 15.27 17.89 -19.64
CA GLY A 116 14.74 18.57 -18.46
C GLY A 116 13.58 17.78 -17.83
N ALA A 117 12.58 17.46 -18.63
CA ALA A 117 11.42 16.69 -18.19
C ALA A 117 11.81 15.25 -17.74
N LEU A 118 12.85 14.66 -18.36
CA LEU A 118 13.41 13.38 -17.91
C LEU A 118 14.02 13.50 -16.51
N ARG A 119 14.78 14.55 -16.21
CA ARG A 119 15.27 14.79 -14.84
C ARG A 119 14.13 15.06 -13.87
N ALA A 120 13.08 15.76 -14.30
CA ALA A 120 11.92 16.05 -13.46
C ALA A 120 11.16 14.78 -13.07
N VAL A 121 10.86 13.86 -14.00
CA VAL A 121 10.19 12.60 -13.66
C VAL A 121 11.06 11.71 -12.79
N ILE A 122 12.36 11.63 -13.05
CA ILE A 122 13.28 10.90 -12.20
C ILE A 122 13.32 11.51 -10.78
N GLY A 123 13.37 12.85 -10.68
CA GLY A 123 13.31 13.58 -9.42
C GLY A 123 12.02 13.33 -8.64
N HIS A 124 10.89 13.22 -9.34
CA HIS A 124 9.60 12.85 -8.77
C HIS A 124 9.63 11.44 -8.16
N GLU A 125 10.15 10.46 -8.90
CA GLU A 125 10.28 9.09 -8.40
C GLU A 125 11.22 8.99 -7.18
N PHE A 126 12.34 9.72 -7.19
CA PHE A 126 13.20 9.83 -6.01
C PHE A 126 12.49 10.54 -4.84
N GLY A 127 11.59 11.48 -5.12
CA GLY A 127 10.73 12.11 -4.14
C GLY A 127 9.87 11.09 -3.39
N HIS A 128 9.24 10.15 -4.09
CA HIS A 128 8.54 9.03 -3.47
C HIS A 128 9.46 8.17 -2.62
N PHE A 129 10.67 7.87 -3.09
CA PHE A 129 11.64 7.07 -2.35
C PHE A 129 12.08 7.76 -1.05
N ILE A 130 12.37 9.05 -1.09
CA ILE A 130 12.80 9.84 0.08
C ILE A 130 11.63 9.98 1.08
N ALA A 131 10.46 10.35 0.59
CA ALA A 131 9.31 10.61 1.46
C ALA A 131 8.66 9.34 2.01
N HIS A 132 8.61 8.25 1.24
CA HIS A 132 7.80 7.07 1.55
C HIS A 132 8.60 5.76 1.53
N GLY A 133 9.91 5.83 1.31
CA GLY A 133 10.80 4.67 1.27
C GLY A 133 10.87 3.93 2.60
N PRO A 134 11.63 2.82 2.63
CA PRO A 134 11.63 1.88 3.76
C PRO A 134 12.13 2.47 5.08
N ASP A 135 12.84 3.60 5.03
CA ASP A 135 13.34 4.29 6.22
C ASP A 135 12.38 5.38 6.74
N SER A 136 11.24 5.60 6.05
CA SER A 136 10.19 6.50 6.52
C SER A 136 9.44 5.91 7.72
N PRO A 137 9.12 6.70 8.77
CA PRO A 137 8.38 6.23 9.94
C PRO A 137 7.04 5.57 9.61
N HIS A 138 6.41 5.98 8.51
CA HIS A 138 5.09 5.50 8.08
C HIS A 138 5.16 4.73 6.74
N ALA A 139 6.31 4.10 6.41
CA ALA A 139 6.50 3.42 5.13
C ALA A 139 5.39 2.39 4.83
N GLN A 140 5.02 1.55 5.80
CA GLN A 140 3.99 0.53 5.64
C GLN A 140 2.60 1.15 5.45
N VAL A 141 2.24 2.16 6.24
CA VAL A 141 0.95 2.87 6.12
C VAL A 141 0.88 3.57 4.76
N SER A 142 1.96 4.20 4.35
CA SER A 142 2.08 4.86 3.04
C SER A 142 1.94 3.85 1.88
N ALA A 143 2.55 2.67 1.98
CA ALA A 143 2.42 1.61 0.98
C ALA A 143 1.00 1.07 0.87
N LEU A 144 0.25 1.01 1.98
CA LEU A 144 -1.14 0.57 2.01
C LEU A 144 -2.12 1.63 1.46
N ALA A 145 -1.79 2.91 1.51
CA ALA A 145 -2.73 4.00 1.18
C ALA A 145 -3.31 3.86 -0.24
N THR A 146 -2.49 3.58 -1.25
CA THR A 146 -2.97 3.39 -2.63
C THR A 146 -3.91 2.18 -2.74
N SER A 147 -3.59 1.08 -2.06
CA SER A 147 -4.44 -0.11 -2.05
C SER A 147 -5.78 0.15 -1.36
N LEU A 148 -5.78 0.92 -0.26
CA LEU A 148 -6.98 1.31 0.46
C LEU A 148 -7.86 2.27 -0.36
N ALA A 149 -7.27 3.21 -1.08
CA ALA A 149 -7.98 4.15 -1.95
C ALA A 149 -8.71 3.44 -3.11
N LEU A 150 -8.18 2.30 -3.57
CA LEU A 150 -8.73 1.53 -4.70
C LEU A 150 -9.55 0.31 -4.27
N ALA A 151 -9.61 -0.01 -2.99
CA ALA A 151 -10.31 -1.18 -2.50
C ALA A 151 -11.84 -0.96 -2.52
N GLU A 152 -12.55 -1.74 -3.32
CA GLU A 152 -14.02 -1.67 -3.43
C GLU A 152 -14.76 -1.97 -2.12
N ASP A 153 -14.11 -2.67 -1.20
CA ASP A 153 -14.65 -3.11 0.08
C ASP A 153 -14.10 -2.33 1.28
N ALA A 154 -13.29 -1.29 1.06
CA ALA A 154 -12.85 -0.40 2.12
C ALA A 154 -14.04 0.46 2.64
N PRO A 155 -14.09 0.79 3.95
CA PRO A 155 -14.99 1.82 4.44
C PRO A 155 -14.81 3.12 3.66
N ALA A 156 -15.93 3.78 3.31
CA ALA A 156 -15.88 4.97 2.44
C ALA A 156 -15.00 6.08 3.03
N GLU A 157 -15.05 6.26 4.33
CA GLU A 157 -14.26 7.25 5.07
C GLU A 157 -12.74 6.93 4.98
N LEU A 158 -12.38 5.66 5.14
CA LEU A 158 -10.99 5.21 5.03
C LEU A 158 -10.47 5.34 3.59
N ALA A 159 -11.29 4.97 2.60
CA ALA A 159 -10.95 5.13 1.19
C ALA A 159 -10.77 6.60 0.82
N LEU A 160 -11.61 7.51 1.35
CA LEU A 160 -11.53 8.94 1.12
C LEU A 160 -10.22 9.54 1.69
N VAL A 161 -9.87 9.20 2.93
CA VAL A 161 -8.61 9.65 3.54
C VAL A 161 -7.42 9.10 2.77
N ALA A 162 -7.44 7.81 2.39
CA ALA A 162 -6.37 7.17 1.63
C ALA A 162 -6.22 7.76 0.21
N SER A 163 -7.34 8.12 -0.44
CA SER A 163 -7.34 8.81 -1.74
C SER A 163 -6.72 10.20 -1.62
N THR A 164 -7.16 11.00 -0.65
CA THR A 164 -6.59 12.35 -0.42
C THR A 164 -5.11 12.28 -0.07
N LEU A 165 -4.70 11.30 0.74
CA LEU A 165 -3.28 11.06 1.03
C LEU A 165 -2.50 10.73 -0.24
N SER A 166 -3.02 9.86 -1.10
CA SER A 166 -2.34 9.50 -2.36
C SER A 166 -2.12 10.73 -3.24
N MET A 167 -3.11 11.62 -3.34
CA MET A 167 -2.97 12.88 -4.07
C MET A 167 -1.93 13.82 -3.44
N ALA A 168 -1.91 13.94 -2.11
CA ALA A 168 -0.93 14.77 -1.40
C ALA A 168 0.52 14.28 -1.58
N ARG A 169 0.71 12.95 -1.66
CA ARG A 169 2.01 12.32 -1.92
C ARG A 169 2.58 12.69 -3.29
N GLU A 170 1.73 12.80 -4.31
CA GLU A 170 2.16 13.26 -5.64
C GLU A 170 2.70 14.69 -5.58
N LEU A 171 2.02 15.59 -4.86
CA LEU A 171 2.48 16.97 -4.69
C LEU A 171 3.78 17.05 -3.89
N THR A 172 3.97 16.17 -2.91
CA THR A 172 5.25 16.06 -2.21
C THR A 172 6.36 15.58 -3.14
N ALA A 173 6.11 14.58 -3.97
CA ALA A 173 7.09 14.10 -4.95
C ALA A 173 7.45 15.18 -5.99
N ASP A 174 6.49 16.01 -6.42
CA ASP A 174 6.73 17.16 -7.30
C ASP A 174 7.62 18.23 -6.65
N ARG A 175 7.47 18.47 -5.34
CA ARG A 175 8.38 19.36 -4.60
C ARG A 175 9.82 18.85 -4.62
N TYR A 176 10.02 17.54 -4.44
CA TYR A 176 11.35 16.93 -4.55
C TYR A 176 11.87 16.98 -6.00
N ALA A 177 11.04 16.73 -7.01
CA ALA A 177 11.40 16.88 -8.41
C ALA A 177 11.93 18.29 -8.72
N LEU A 178 11.22 19.31 -8.23
CA LEU A 178 11.61 20.71 -8.40
C LEU A 178 12.91 21.05 -7.65
N LEU A 179 13.13 20.51 -6.46
CA LEU A 179 14.38 20.69 -5.70
C LEU A 179 15.58 20.01 -6.39
N ALA A 180 15.39 18.85 -7.00
CA ALA A 180 16.42 18.12 -7.72
C ALA A 180 16.84 18.83 -8.99
N THR A 181 15.85 19.28 -9.78
CA THR A 181 16.09 19.93 -11.09
C THR A 181 16.43 21.40 -10.96
N ARG A 182 15.86 22.10 -9.97
CA ARG A 182 15.87 23.58 -9.84
C ARG A 182 15.33 24.29 -11.07
N ASP A 183 14.50 23.60 -11.83
CA ASP A 183 13.97 24.03 -13.12
C ASP A 183 12.46 23.81 -13.15
N LEU A 184 11.70 24.89 -12.87
CA LEU A 184 10.24 24.86 -12.90
C LEU A 184 9.72 24.55 -14.31
N ASP A 185 10.36 25.12 -15.35
CA ASP A 185 9.94 24.89 -16.73
C ASP A 185 10.07 23.42 -17.14
N ALA A 186 11.10 22.71 -16.64
CA ALA A 186 11.26 21.28 -16.87
C ALA A 186 10.09 20.47 -16.24
N LEU A 187 9.66 20.82 -15.02
CA LEU A 187 8.52 20.17 -14.37
C LEU A 187 7.21 20.51 -15.08
N LEU A 188 7.01 21.77 -15.49
CA LEU A 188 5.82 22.16 -16.26
C LEU A 188 5.75 21.42 -17.60
N ARG A 189 6.88 21.25 -18.31
CA ARG A 189 6.92 20.44 -19.53
C ARG A 189 6.59 18.97 -19.29
N LEU A 190 7.06 18.41 -18.18
CA LEU A 190 6.66 17.04 -17.77
C LEU A 190 5.14 16.93 -17.64
N GLU A 191 4.50 17.87 -16.94
CA GLU A 191 3.05 17.88 -16.73
C GLU A 191 2.28 18.11 -18.06
N MET A 192 2.82 18.93 -18.96
CA MET A 192 2.26 19.11 -20.32
C MET A 192 2.32 17.81 -21.12
N VAL A 193 3.45 17.11 -21.13
CA VAL A 193 3.62 15.80 -21.78
C VAL A 193 2.65 14.77 -21.18
N ALA A 194 2.57 14.69 -19.86
CA ALA A 194 1.68 13.76 -19.17
C ALA A 194 0.19 14.04 -19.46
N THR A 195 -0.19 15.32 -19.60
CA THR A 195 -1.56 15.72 -19.93
C THR A 195 -1.92 15.38 -21.38
N THR A 196 -1.00 15.64 -22.33
CA THR A 196 -1.30 15.57 -23.76
C THR A 196 -0.92 14.25 -24.42
N GLY A 197 0.06 13.54 -23.86
CA GLY A 197 0.68 12.36 -24.48
C GLY A 197 1.55 12.70 -25.70
N LEU A 198 1.82 14.00 -25.95
CA LEU A 198 2.69 14.46 -27.05
C LEU A 198 4.14 14.56 -26.59
N PRO A 199 5.12 14.35 -27.49
CA PRO A 199 6.52 14.61 -27.21
C PRO A 199 6.77 16.06 -26.80
N ALA A 200 7.70 16.28 -25.87
CA ALA A 200 8.04 17.63 -25.39
C ALA A 200 8.46 18.59 -26.50
N GLU A 201 9.09 18.07 -27.57
CA GLU A 201 9.51 18.84 -28.76
C GLU A 201 8.32 19.38 -29.58
N ASP A 202 7.16 18.73 -29.52
CA ASP A 202 5.94 19.12 -30.23
C ASP A 202 5.11 20.17 -29.49
N LEU A 203 5.38 20.39 -28.18
CA LEU A 203 4.58 21.25 -27.31
C LEU A 203 5.00 22.74 -27.30
N GLY A 204 6.02 23.11 -28.05
CA GLY A 204 6.43 24.49 -28.28
C GLY A 204 6.99 25.27 -27.09
N GLY A 205 7.05 24.68 -25.90
CA GLY A 205 7.73 25.23 -24.71
C GLY A 205 7.06 26.45 -24.05
N ASP A 206 5.78 26.77 -24.32
CA ASP A 206 5.05 27.85 -23.66
C ASP A 206 4.54 27.39 -22.26
N THR A 207 5.48 27.24 -21.35
CA THR A 207 5.20 26.88 -19.94
C THR A 207 4.43 27.97 -19.20
N ALA A 208 4.61 29.24 -19.56
CA ALA A 208 3.89 30.36 -18.96
C ALA A 208 2.39 30.34 -19.33
N GLY A 209 2.06 30.06 -20.59
CA GLY A 209 0.68 29.90 -21.05
C GLY A 209 0.01 28.70 -20.39
N TYR A 210 0.72 27.57 -20.27
CA TYR A 210 0.23 26.40 -19.55
C TYR A 210 -0.03 26.71 -18.07
N LEU A 211 0.89 27.37 -17.38
CA LEU A 211 0.70 27.78 -15.98
C LEU A 211 -0.48 28.72 -15.78
N ALA A 212 -0.74 29.63 -16.73
CA ALA A 212 -1.93 30.49 -16.70
C ALA A 212 -3.23 29.65 -16.75
N GLN A 213 -3.28 28.64 -17.63
CA GLN A 213 -4.40 27.68 -17.70
C GLN A 213 -4.55 26.89 -16.38
N CYS A 214 -3.45 26.43 -15.79
CA CYS A 214 -3.49 25.71 -14.50
C CYS A 214 -4.05 26.58 -13.37
N ARG A 215 -3.71 27.86 -13.36
CA ARG A 215 -4.27 28.81 -12.38
C ARG A 215 -5.77 29.05 -12.57
N GLU A 216 -6.23 29.17 -13.81
CA GLU A 216 -7.67 29.28 -14.13
C GLU A 216 -8.43 28.04 -13.63
N LEU A 217 -7.91 26.84 -13.87
CA LEU A 217 -8.48 25.59 -13.34
C LEU A 217 -8.62 25.62 -11.83
N VAL A 218 -7.55 25.95 -11.10
CA VAL A 218 -7.55 25.94 -9.64
C VAL A 218 -8.46 27.04 -9.06
N GLU A 219 -8.47 28.23 -9.68
CA GLU A 219 -9.38 29.30 -9.27
C GLU A 219 -10.85 28.87 -9.40
N ALA A 220 -11.21 28.18 -10.49
CA ALA A 220 -12.54 27.60 -10.65
C ALA A 220 -12.86 26.55 -9.55
N CYS A 221 -11.97 25.61 -9.30
CA CYS A 221 -12.13 24.62 -8.21
C CYS A 221 -12.36 25.29 -6.84
N LEU A 222 -11.59 26.33 -6.53
CA LEU A 222 -11.71 27.04 -5.25
C LEU A 222 -13.00 27.86 -5.12
N MET A 223 -13.58 28.34 -6.24
CA MET A 223 -14.81 29.13 -6.25
C MET A 223 -16.06 28.23 -6.20
N ASP A 224 -16.07 27.13 -6.93
CA ASP A 224 -17.21 26.24 -7.05
C ASP A 224 -17.29 25.21 -5.91
N GLY A 225 -16.27 25.13 -5.06
CA GLY A 225 -16.16 24.15 -3.99
C GLY A 225 -15.88 22.72 -4.50
N ASP A 226 -15.53 22.60 -5.77
CA ASP A 226 -15.06 21.35 -6.34
C ASP A 226 -13.62 21.08 -5.89
N SER A 227 -13.36 19.83 -5.52
CA SER A 227 -12.00 19.37 -5.22
C SER A 227 -11.28 18.93 -6.47
N ALA A 228 -9.95 18.84 -6.39
CA ALA A 228 -9.15 18.15 -7.39
C ALA A 228 -9.74 16.75 -7.64
N GLN A 229 -10.01 16.44 -8.91
CA GLN A 229 -10.59 15.16 -9.29
C GLN A 229 -9.51 14.11 -9.46
N GLY A 230 -9.70 12.97 -8.86
CA GLY A 230 -8.79 11.85 -8.97
C GLY A 230 -8.93 10.91 -7.77
N VAL A 231 -8.53 9.66 -7.93
CA VAL A 231 -8.55 8.69 -6.83
C VAL A 231 -7.17 8.60 -6.18
N THR A 232 -6.12 8.63 -6.98
CA THR A 232 -4.74 8.47 -6.50
C THR A 232 -3.80 9.59 -6.93
N HIS A 233 -4.17 10.34 -7.99
CA HIS A 233 -3.36 11.44 -8.55
C HIS A 233 -4.25 12.65 -8.77
N PRO A 234 -3.81 13.86 -8.39
CA PRO A 234 -4.46 15.09 -8.77
C PRO A 234 -4.31 15.31 -10.29
N GLU A 235 -5.16 16.17 -10.86
CA GLU A 235 -4.94 16.59 -12.25
C GLU A 235 -3.57 17.23 -12.43
N HIS A 236 -2.98 17.02 -13.59
CA HIS A 236 -1.66 17.57 -13.94
C HIS A 236 -1.60 19.11 -13.81
N GLY A 237 -2.70 19.81 -14.10
CA GLY A 237 -2.80 21.25 -13.89
C GLY A 237 -2.70 21.67 -12.43
N VAL A 238 -3.26 20.89 -11.50
CA VAL A 238 -3.14 21.11 -10.06
C VAL A 238 -1.71 20.87 -9.59
N ARG A 239 -1.06 19.83 -10.09
CA ARG A 239 0.34 19.50 -9.79
C ARG A 239 1.28 20.63 -10.25
N ALA A 240 1.14 21.08 -11.50
CA ALA A 240 1.89 22.19 -12.06
C ALA A 240 1.74 23.49 -11.25
N TRP A 241 0.50 23.82 -10.87
CA TRP A 241 0.20 24.99 -10.05
C TRP A 241 0.81 24.88 -8.63
N ALA A 242 0.72 23.72 -7.99
CA ALA A 242 1.27 23.49 -6.66
C ALA A 242 2.81 23.58 -6.66
N ALA A 243 3.47 23.05 -7.69
CA ALA A 243 4.91 23.14 -7.89
C ALA A 243 5.36 24.60 -8.11
N TRP A 244 4.61 25.36 -8.91
CA TRP A 244 4.87 26.80 -9.07
C TRP A 244 4.76 27.54 -7.74
N LEU A 245 3.70 27.31 -6.96
CA LEU A 245 3.57 27.94 -5.64
C LEU A 245 4.74 27.60 -4.72
N PHE A 246 5.16 26.33 -4.69
CA PHE A 246 6.30 25.91 -3.89
C PHE A 246 7.60 26.60 -4.34
N SER A 247 7.81 26.82 -5.63
CA SER A 247 8.98 27.54 -6.16
C SER A 247 9.12 28.99 -5.65
N GLU A 248 8.00 29.60 -5.24
CA GLU A 248 7.95 30.96 -4.70
C GLU A 248 8.18 30.99 -3.18
N THR A 249 8.26 29.85 -2.50
CA THR A 249 8.39 29.80 -1.03
C THR A 249 9.80 30.17 -0.56
N ALA A 250 9.88 30.71 0.65
CA ALA A 250 11.14 30.96 1.33
C ALA A 250 11.95 29.66 1.53
N LEU A 251 11.29 28.54 1.82
CA LEU A 251 11.94 27.22 1.96
C LEU A 251 12.62 26.79 0.67
N TYR A 252 11.91 26.81 -0.47
CA TYR A 252 12.49 26.42 -1.76
C TYR A 252 13.71 27.27 -2.10
N ARG A 253 13.59 28.60 -1.92
CA ARG A 253 14.66 29.56 -2.20
C ARG A 253 15.87 29.35 -1.29
N GLU A 254 15.64 29.06 -0.01
CA GLU A 254 16.70 28.69 0.95
C GLU A 254 17.43 27.42 0.50
N LEU A 255 16.67 26.35 0.19
CA LEU A 255 17.23 25.04 -0.18
C LEU A 255 17.96 25.06 -1.52
N THR A 256 17.54 25.92 -2.45
CA THR A 256 18.17 26.03 -3.78
C THR A 256 19.23 27.12 -3.90
N GLY A 257 19.27 28.06 -2.94
CA GLY A 257 20.15 29.22 -2.97
C GLY A 257 19.70 30.30 -3.97
N CYS A 258 18.43 30.30 -4.38
CA CYS A 258 17.90 31.21 -5.43
C CYS A 258 17.44 32.58 -4.90
N GLY A 259 17.93 33.05 -3.74
CA GLY A 259 17.57 34.33 -3.14
C GLY A 259 16.33 34.25 -2.24
N PRO A 260 15.71 35.39 -1.88
CA PRO A 260 14.56 35.38 -0.98
C PRO A 260 13.29 34.85 -1.66
N GLY A 261 12.49 34.10 -0.93
CA GLY A 261 11.15 33.72 -1.35
C GLY A 261 10.14 34.83 -1.05
N THR A 262 9.03 34.79 -1.80
CA THR A 262 7.94 35.77 -1.73
C THR A 262 6.74 35.26 -0.92
N ARG A 263 6.67 33.94 -0.67
CA ARG A 263 5.56 33.28 0.02
C ARG A 263 6.01 32.51 1.24
N ALA A 264 5.18 32.49 2.28
CA ALA A 264 5.35 31.57 3.40
C ALA A 264 4.89 30.15 2.98
N LEU A 265 5.60 29.13 3.44
CA LEU A 265 5.23 27.74 3.14
C LEU A 265 3.83 27.39 3.67
N ASP A 266 3.49 27.86 4.87
CA ASP A 266 2.17 27.62 5.48
C ASP A 266 1.02 28.21 4.67
N GLU A 267 1.22 29.33 3.98
CA GLU A 267 0.23 29.90 3.07
C GLU A 267 0.01 29.00 1.84
N VAL A 268 1.10 28.45 1.31
CA VAL A 268 1.05 27.53 0.16
C VAL A 268 0.38 26.23 0.57
N ASP A 269 0.73 25.66 1.72
CA ASP A 269 0.13 24.44 2.23
C ASP A 269 -1.37 24.60 2.51
N ALA A 270 -1.79 25.75 3.06
CA ALA A 270 -3.21 26.05 3.27
C ALA A 270 -4.01 26.13 1.96
N LEU A 271 -3.41 26.65 0.88
CA LEU A 271 -4.05 26.65 -0.45
C LEU A 271 -4.18 25.24 -1.02
N ILE A 272 -3.12 24.43 -0.89
CA ILE A 272 -3.12 23.02 -1.32
C ILE A 272 -4.17 22.23 -0.54
N GLU A 273 -4.26 22.37 0.76
CA GLU A 273 -5.29 21.72 1.59
C GLU A 273 -6.70 22.02 1.09
N ARG A 274 -6.98 23.27 0.73
CA ARG A 274 -8.29 23.65 0.19
C ARG A 274 -8.60 22.99 -1.15
N VAL A 275 -7.62 22.86 -2.04
CA VAL A 275 -7.77 22.22 -3.35
C VAL A 275 -7.93 20.71 -3.24
N LEU A 276 -7.22 20.08 -2.30
CA LEU A 276 -7.31 18.64 -2.03
C LEU A 276 -8.51 18.26 -1.14
N HIS A 277 -9.18 19.25 -0.54
CA HIS A 277 -10.31 18.98 0.34
C HIS A 277 -11.46 18.34 -0.44
N GLN A 278 -11.84 17.13 -0.07
CA GLN A 278 -12.95 16.41 -0.67
C GLN A 278 -14.19 16.47 0.24
N PRO A 279 -15.40 16.51 -0.31
CA PRO A 279 -16.63 16.44 0.47
C PRO A 279 -16.63 15.19 1.38
N GLY A 280 -16.87 15.40 2.67
CA GLY A 280 -16.89 14.32 3.67
C GLY A 280 -15.55 14.05 4.36
N LEU A 281 -14.44 14.68 3.95
CA LEU A 281 -13.13 14.47 4.55
C LEU A 281 -13.10 14.80 6.04
N ASP A 282 -13.77 15.87 6.47
CA ASP A 282 -13.87 16.22 7.90
C ASP A 282 -14.61 15.17 8.71
N GLY A 283 -15.68 14.57 8.14
CA GLY A 283 -16.38 13.44 8.73
C GLY A 283 -15.51 12.17 8.78
N ALA A 284 -14.73 11.95 7.72
CA ALA A 284 -13.77 10.84 7.68
C ALA A 284 -12.69 10.97 8.77
N PHE A 285 -12.22 12.16 9.07
CA PHE A 285 -11.30 12.40 10.19
C PHE A 285 -11.90 12.06 11.54
N GLN A 286 -13.20 12.30 11.76
CA GLN A 286 -13.89 11.88 12.98
C GLN A 286 -14.02 10.35 13.06
N TYR A 287 -14.25 9.70 11.93
CA TYR A 287 -14.27 8.24 11.86
C TYR A 287 -12.93 7.60 12.26
N LEU A 288 -11.81 8.22 11.87
CA LEU A 288 -10.44 7.77 12.21
C LEU A 288 -9.99 8.27 13.59
N GLU A 289 -10.87 8.28 14.58
CA GLU A 289 -10.45 8.52 15.96
C GLU A 289 -9.48 7.42 16.43
N PRO A 290 -8.48 7.76 17.28
CA PRO A 290 -7.56 6.75 17.80
C PRO A 290 -8.37 5.62 18.46
N PRO A 291 -8.14 4.36 18.06
CA PRO A 291 -8.82 3.25 18.73
C PRO A 291 -8.36 3.19 20.18
N PRO A 292 -9.22 2.74 21.09
CA PRO A 292 -8.78 2.39 22.43
C PRO A 292 -7.59 1.42 22.35
N ALA A 293 -6.58 1.62 23.17
CA ALA A 293 -5.40 0.73 23.23
C ALA A 293 -5.80 -0.74 23.46
N GLU A 294 -6.95 -0.94 24.08
CA GLU A 294 -7.57 -2.23 24.33
C GLU A 294 -7.88 -3.03 23.06
N LEU A 295 -8.10 -2.38 21.90
CA LEU A 295 -8.27 -3.12 20.63
C LEU A 295 -6.97 -3.78 20.17
N HIS A 296 -5.83 -3.15 20.40
CA HIS A 296 -4.53 -3.77 20.13
C HIS A 296 -4.24 -4.91 21.10
N GLU A 297 -4.61 -4.75 22.38
CA GLU A 297 -4.51 -5.84 23.38
C GLU A 297 -5.42 -7.01 23.00
N LEU A 298 -6.65 -6.74 22.54
CA LEU A 298 -7.57 -7.77 22.03
C LEU A 298 -6.99 -8.51 20.84
N ALA A 299 -6.40 -7.79 19.89
CA ALA A 299 -5.79 -8.39 18.70
C ALA A 299 -4.61 -9.29 19.08
N LEU A 300 -3.75 -8.83 20.00
CA LEU A 300 -2.64 -9.62 20.52
C LEU A 300 -3.14 -10.87 21.24
N ALA A 301 -4.10 -10.72 22.16
CA ALA A 301 -4.65 -11.85 22.92
C ALA A 301 -5.29 -12.91 21.99
N ALA A 302 -6.02 -12.46 20.97
CA ALA A 302 -6.59 -13.34 19.95
C ALA A 302 -5.51 -14.07 19.16
N ALA A 303 -4.44 -13.37 18.76
CA ALA A 303 -3.31 -13.95 18.03
C ALA A 303 -2.57 -15.00 18.86
N VAL A 304 -2.31 -14.72 20.13
CA VAL A 304 -1.70 -15.68 21.07
C VAL A 304 -2.56 -16.94 21.24
N LEU A 305 -3.87 -16.80 21.34
CA LEU A 305 -4.77 -17.96 21.44
C LEU A 305 -4.76 -18.81 20.17
N VAL A 306 -4.53 -18.23 19.01
CA VAL A 306 -4.37 -18.98 17.76
C VAL A 306 -3.04 -19.71 17.73
N SER A 307 -1.93 -19.01 17.98
CA SER A 307 -0.59 -19.60 18.01
C SER A 307 -0.46 -20.76 19.03
N MET A 308 -1.12 -20.62 20.18
CA MET A 308 -1.06 -21.61 21.25
C MET A 308 -2.16 -22.68 21.16
N ALA A 309 -2.90 -22.76 20.07
CA ALA A 309 -4.00 -23.73 19.93
C ALA A 309 -3.52 -25.19 19.87
N ASP A 310 -2.28 -25.42 19.52
CA ASP A 310 -1.61 -26.72 19.49
C ASP A 310 -0.69 -26.95 20.71
N ASP A 311 -0.73 -26.06 21.70
CA ASP A 311 0.10 -26.02 22.89
C ASP A 311 1.59 -25.71 22.62
N ASN A 312 1.90 -25.14 21.44
CA ASN A 312 3.27 -24.78 21.04
C ASN A 312 3.28 -23.43 20.34
N LEU A 313 4.20 -22.56 20.72
CA LEU A 313 4.48 -21.30 20.02
C LEU A 313 5.79 -21.47 19.24
N SER A 314 5.71 -21.49 17.91
CA SER A 314 6.90 -21.58 17.08
C SER A 314 7.73 -20.28 17.13
N ASP A 315 9.01 -20.37 16.75
CA ASP A 315 9.89 -19.19 16.70
C ASP A 315 9.38 -18.18 15.65
N GLU A 316 8.84 -18.66 14.55
CA GLU A 316 8.28 -17.86 13.47
C GLU A 316 7.01 -17.11 13.90
N GLU A 317 6.12 -17.74 14.64
CA GLU A 317 4.93 -17.10 15.20
C GLU A 317 5.32 -16.06 16.26
N ALA A 318 6.27 -16.39 17.14
CA ALA A 318 6.79 -15.47 18.14
C ALA A 318 7.38 -14.21 17.48
N GLU A 319 8.11 -14.36 16.37
CA GLU A 319 8.64 -13.24 15.59
C GLU A 319 7.52 -12.37 14.99
N VAL A 320 6.44 -12.98 14.47
CA VAL A 320 5.28 -12.24 13.96
C VAL A 320 4.61 -11.47 15.08
N LEU A 321 4.39 -12.07 16.25
CA LEU A 321 3.80 -11.40 17.41
C LEU A 321 4.68 -10.23 17.88
N GLU A 322 5.98 -10.43 18.02
CA GLU A 322 6.92 -9.39 18.45
C GLU A 322 6.93 -8.22 17.45
N ARG A 323 7.10 -8.50 16.16
CA ARG A 323 7.12 -7.49 15.11
C ARG A 323 5.83 -6.67 15.06
N THR A 324 4.68 -7.33 15.27
CA THR A 324 3.37 -6.67 15.18
C THR A 324 3.07 -5.84 16.42
N PHE A 325 3.36 -6.35 17.61
CA PHE A 325 2.80 -5.80 18.84
C PHE A 325 3.79 -5.09 19.76
N ALA A 326 5.10 -5.24 19.55
CA ALA A 326 6.08 -4.62 20.44
C ALA A 326 5.95 -3.10 20.56
N SER A 327 5.52 -2.43 19.47
CA SER A 327 5.28 -0.97 19.44
C SER A 327 3.84 -0.58 19.78
N LEU A 328 2.86 -1.48 19.66
CA LEU A 328 1.43 -1.19 19.80
C LEU A 328 0.92 -1.47 21.23
N VAL A 329 1.49 -2.47 21.90
CA VAL A 329 1.03 -2.92 23.22
C VAL A 329 2.17 -2.87 24.22
N PRO A 330 2.19 -1.91 25.16
CA PRO A 330 3.14 -1.93 26.26
C PRO A 330 3.08 -3.25 27.02
N ASP A 331 4.23 -3.79 27.42
CA ASP A 331 4.33 -5.08 28.14
C ASP A 331 3.61 -6.26 27.45
N TRP A 332 3.59 -6.27 26.13
CA TRP A 332 2.89 -7.26 25.30
C TRP A 332 3.18 -8.72 25.70
N ARG A 333 4.39 -9.00 26.23
CA ARG A 333 4.82 -10.33 26.65
C ARG A 333 3.99 -10.92 27.79
N ARG A 334 3.29 -10.08 28.58
CA ARG A 334 2.38 -10.57 29.63
C ARG A 334 1.21 -11.38 29.07
N LEU A 335 0.75 -11.04 27.84
CA LEU A 335 -0.36 -11.71 27.19
C LEU A 335 0.05 -13.00 26.43
N LEU A 336 1.33 -13.38 26.47
CA LEU A 336 1.76 -14.69 25.94
C LEU A 336 1.27 -15.88 26.80
N ASP A 337 0.75 -15.63 28.00
CA ASP A 337 0.06 -16.63 28.79
C ASP A 337 -1.35 -16.86 28.21
N PRO A 338 -1.68 -18.09 27.73
CA PRO A 338 -2.97 -18.38 27.11
C PRO A 338 -4.17 -18.14 28.02
N ALA A 339 -4.03 -18.31 29.35
CA ALA A 339 -5.12 -18.07 30.30
C ALA A 339 -5.41 -16.55 30.40
N GLN A 340 -4.38 -15.73 30.47
CA GLN A 340 -4.53 -14.26 30.45
C GLN A 340 -5.07 -13.77 29.12
N ALA A 341 -4.60 -14.33 28.00
CA ALA A 341 -5.10 -14.01 26.68
C ALA A 341 -6.59 -14.36 26.54
N ALA A 342 -7.02 -15.53 26.98
CA ALA A 342 -8.42 -15.94 26.95
C ALA A 342 -9.32 -15.02 27.77
N GLN A 343 -8.91 -14.69 28.98
CA GLN A 343 -9.64 -13.73 29.84
C GLN A 343 -9.74 -12.37 29.14
N ARG A 344 -8.65 -11.88 28.51
CA ARG A 344 -8.62 -10.57 27.89
C ARG A 344 -9.51 -10.52 26.64
N VAL A 345 -9.58 -11.60 25.85
CA VAL A 345 -10.50 -11.71 24.71
C VAL A 345 -11.96 -11.64 25.16
N GLU A 346 -12.33 -12.36 26.23
CA GLU A 346 -13.69 -12.32 26.76
C GLU A 346 -14.08 -10.93 27.30
N GLU A 347 -13.18 -10.28 28.03
CA GLU A 347 -13.39 -8.93 28.57
C GLU A 347 -13.60 -7.89 27.48
N LEU A 348 -12.84 -7.97 26.38
CA LEU A 348 -12.82 -6.97 25.31
C LEU A 348 -13.73 -7.32 24.12
N ALA A 349 -14.34 -8.51 24.09
CA ALA A 349 -15.26 -8.89 23.00
C ALA A 349 -16.39 -7.87 22.74
N PRO A 350 -17.00 -7.21 23.74
CA PRO A 350 -17.99 -6.16 23.49
C PRO A 350 -17.44 -4.98 22.70
N LEU A 351 -16.17 -4.61 22.91
CA LEU A 351 -15.51 -3.51 22.20
C LEU A 351 -15.36 -3.83 20.71
N ALA A 352 -14.96 -5.06 20.36
CA ALA A 352 -14.86 -5.50 18.96
C ALA A 352 -16.18 -5.39 18.21
N LYS A 353 -17.30 -5.64 18.88
CA LYS A 353 -18.65 -5.53 18.29
C LYS A 353 -19.03 -4.10 17.96
N VAL A 354 -18.54 -3.11 18.71
CA VAL A 354 -18.76 -1.68 18.45
C VAL A 354 -17.98 -1.26 17.20
N TRP A 355 -16.74 -1.72 17.04
CA TRP A 355 -15.87 -1.39 15.92
C TRP A 355 -16.19 -2.20 14.64
N GLY A 356 -16.88 -3.32 14.75
CA GLY A 356 -17.39 -4.09 13.62
C GLY A 356 -16.33 -4.50 12.61
N SER A 357 -16.66 -4.39 11.32
CA SER A 357 -15.80 -4.88 10.21
C SER A 357 -14.49 -4.11 10.07
N SER A 358 -14.42 -2.85 10.49
CA SER A 358 -13.20 -2.03 10.43
C SER A 358 -12.08 -2.60 11.30
N PHE A 359 -12.39 -3.24 12.41
CA PHE A 359 -11.46 -3.96 13.26
C PHE A 359 -11.40 -5.47 12.94
N LEU A 360 -12.54 -6.12 12.75
CA LEU A 360 -12.60 -7.58 12.61
C LEU A 360 -11.95 -8.11 11.34
N ARG A 361 -11.95 -7.35 10.24
CA ARG A 361 -11.30 -7.77 8.99
C ARG A 361 -9.77 -7.76 9.10
N PRO A 362 -9.11 -6.67 9.55
CA PRO A 362 -7.68 -6.69 9.84
C PRO A 362 -7.27 -7.73 10.88
N LEU A 363 -8.08 -7.92 11.91
CA LEU A 363 -7.86 -8.98 12.90
C LEU A 363 -7.85 -10.36 12.25
N PHE A 364 -8.84 -10.67 11.40
CA PHE A 364 -8.85 -11.95 10.67
C PHE A 364 -7.57 -12.16 9.86
N ASN A 365 -7.14 -11.15 9.10
CA ASN A 365 -5.92 -11.22 8.30
C ASN A 365 -4.70 -11.48 9.17
N LEU A 366 -4.60 -10.80 10.32
CA LEU A 366 -3.56 -11.05 11.31
C LEU A 366 -3.57 -12.50 11.81
N LEU A 367 -4.73 -13.01 12.22
CA LEU A 367 -4.86 -14.38 12.73
C LEU A 367 -4.46 -15.41 11.66
N ILE A 368 -4.81 -15.19 10.40
CA ILE A 368 -4.37 -16.04 9.28
C ILE A 368 -2.85 -15.91 9.05
N HIS A 369 -2.30 -14.72 9.17
CA HIS A 369 -0.86 -14.50 9.03
C HIS A 369 -0.05 -15.23 10.11
N VAL A 370 -0.47 -15.13 11.36
CA VAL A 370 0.13 -15.84 12.48
C VAL A 370 0.04 -17.35 12.27
N LEU A 371 -1.16 -17.88 12.07
CA LEU A 371 -1.43 -19.30 11.79
C LEU A 371 -0.61 -19.87 10.63
N THR A 372 -0.12 -19.04 9.72
CA THR A 372 0.65 -19.49 8.55
C THR A 372 2.14 -19.15 8.64
N ALA A 373 2.61 -18.60 9.73
CA ALA A 373 3.97 -18.09 9.88
C ALA A 373 5.04 -19.17 9.70
N ASP A 374 4.86 -20.33 10.30
CA ASP A 374 5.75 -21.49 10.20
C ASP A 374 5.61 -22.30 8.89
N GLY A 375 4.66 -21.90 8.03
CA GLY A 375 4.38 -22.60 6.78
C GLY A 375 3.42 -23.80 6.93
N VAL A 376 2.94 -24.12 8.14
CA VAL A 376 2.04 -25.23 8.43
C VAL A 376 0.77 -24.69 9.11
N ALA A 377 -0.38 -24.79 8.48
CA ALA A 377 -1.65 -24.43 9.11
C ALA A 377 -2.19 -25.65 9.87
N ASP A 378 -2.22 -25.57 11.22
CA ASP A 378 -2.81 -26.62 12.05
C ASP A 378 -4.35 -26.50 12.10
N GLU A 379 -5.01 -27.64 12.19
CA GLU A 379 -6.47 -27.71 12.28
C GLU A 379 -7.04 -27.04 13.54
N ARG A 380 -6.30 -27.13 14.66
CA ARG A 380 -6.72 -26.57 15.95
C ARG A 380 -6.61 -25.06 15.96
N GLU A 381 -5.55 -24.51 15.37
CA GLU A 381 -5.35 -23.07 15.22
C GLU A 381 -6.46 -22.43 14.40
N PHE A 382 -6.80 -23.04 13.27
CA PHE A 382 -7.88 -22.50 12.46
C PHE A 382 -9.24 -22.63 13.13
N ALA A 383 -9.51 -23.73 13.84
CA ALA A 383 -10.71 -23.86 14.66
C ALA A 383 -10.79 -22.73 15.69
N ARG A 384 -9.64 -22.33 16.27
CA ARG A 384 -9.54 -21.22 17.20
C ARG A 384 -9.83 -19.87 16.53
N VAL A 385 -9.33 -19.64 15.30
CA VAL A 385 -9.68 -18.42 14.51
C VAL A 385 -11.20 -18.30 14.36
N MET A 386 -11.88 -19.39 14.02
CA MET A 386 -13.33 -19.37 13.83
C MET A 386 -14.09 -19.20 15.14
N GLU A 387 -13.59 -19.76 16.24
CA GLU A 387 -14.16 -19.57 17.57
C GLU A 387 -14.05 -18.10 18.02
N ILE A 388 -12.90 -17.48 17.84
CA ILE A 388 -12.66 -16.05 18.09
C ILE A 388 -13.62 -15.21 17.24
N GLY A 389 -13.72 -15.50 15.93
CA GLY A 389 -14.66 -14.80 15.05
C GLY A 389 -16.11 -14.85 15.56
N ARG A 390 -16.56 -16.00 16.07
CA ARG A 390 -17.90 -16.15 16.67
C ARG A 390 -18.03 -15.33 17.94
N LEU A 391 -17.06 -15.41 18.84
CA LEU A 391 -17.06 -14.70 20.13
C LEU A 391 -17.13 -13.18 19.91
N LEU A 392 -16.41 -12.67 18.93
CA LEU A 392 -16.35 -11.25 18.59
C LEU A 392 -17.54 -10.78 17.73
N GLY A 393 -18.46 -11.66 17.35
CA GLY A 393 -19.61 -11.33 16.51
C GLY A 393 -19.28 -11.18 15.02
N GLY A 394 -18.13 -11.67 14.58
CA GLY A 394 -17.63 -11.64 13.20
C GLY A 394 -17.79 -12.95 12.43
N GLU A 395 -18.67 -13.86 12.84
CA GLU A 395 -18.79 -15.21 12.24
C GLU A 395 -19.05 -15.17 10.72
N GLU A 396 -19.98 -14.34 10.26
CA GLU A 396 -20.28 -14.20 8.84
C GLU A 396 -19.11 -13.60 8.05
N LEU A 397 -18.48 -12.55 8.61
CA LEU A 397 -17.31 -11.90 8.01
C LEU A 397 -16.14 -12.89 7.89
N PHE A 398 -15.78 -13.56 8.99
CA PHE A 398 -14.69 -14.54 9.01
C PHE A 398 -14.95 -15.67 8.02
N GLY A 399 -16.20 -16.11 7.92
CA GLY A 399 -16.60 -17.08 6.92
C GLY A 399 -16.43 -16.64 5.48
N THR A 400 -16.77 -15.39 5.20
CA THR A 400 -16.60 -14.81 3.86
C THR A 400 -15.13 -14.65 3.51
N LEU A 401 -14.32 -14.14 4.45
CA LEU A 401 -12.88 -13.96 4.27
C LEU A 401 -12.15 -15.30 4.10
N THR A 402 -12.54 -16.32 4.85
CA THR A 402 -12.00 -17.69 4.67
C THR A 402 -12.21 -18.19 3.24
N ARG A 403 -13.41 -18.01 2.68
CA ARG A 403 -13.69 -18.38 1.28
C ARG A 403 -12.77 -17.63 0.31
N THR A 404 -12.53 -16.35 0.55
CA THR A 404 -11.66 -15.51 -0.30
C THR A 404 -10.21 -15.99 -0.25
N VAL A 405 -9.68 -16.26 0.95
CA VAL A 405 -8.32 -16.79 1.13
C VAL A 405 -8.14 -18.13 0.41
N LEU A 406 -9.10 -19.03 0.57
CA LEU A 406 -9.07 -20.34 -0.11
C LEU A 406 -9.13 -20.21 -1.64
N ARG A 407 -9.94 -19.28 -2.17
CA ARG A 407 -9.97 -18.97 -3.60
C ARG A 407 -8.63 -18.45 -4.11
N ARG A 408 -8.03 -17.53 -3.38
CA ARG A 408 -6.74 -16.93 -3.74
C ARG A 408 -5.63 -17.97 -3.79
N ILE A 409 -5.51 -18.80 -2.77
CA ILE A 409 -4.54 -19.91 -2.74
C ILE A 409 -4.75 -20.84 -3.93
N THR A 410 -6.00 -21.09 -4.34
CA THR A 410 -6.33 -21.95 -5.49
C THR A 410 -5.94 -21.29 -6.82
N VAL A 411 -6.09 -19.96 -6.96
CA VAL A 411 -5.72 -19.20 -8.18
C VAL A 411 -4.21 -19.08 -8.31
N GLU A 412 -3.51 -18.66 -7.27
CA GLU A 412 -2.04 -18.50 -7.27
C GLU A 412 -1.34 -19.81 -7.67
N ARG A 413 -1.85 -20.95 -7.20
CA ARG A 413 -1.33 -22.26 -7.63
C ARG A 413 -1.69 -22.67 -9.06
N ARG A 414 -2.78 -22.13 -9.62
CA ARG A 414 -3.07 -22.28 -11.06
C ARG A 414 -2.07 -21.54 -11.91
N GLU A 415 -1.63 -20.36 -11.49
CA GLU A 415 -0.63 -19.55 -12.18
C GLU A 415 0.76 -20.19 -12.08
N GLU A 416 1.15 -20.71 -10.92
CA GLU A 416 2.40 -21.46 -10.74
C GLU A 416 2.40 -22.81 -11.51
N SER A 417 1.21 -23.43 -11.67
CA SER A 417 1.01 -24.66 -12.44
C SER A 417 0.67 -24.43 -13.91
N ALA A 418 0.58 -23.18 -14.37
CA ALA A 418 0.19 -22.83 -15.75
C ALA A 418 1.15 -23.35 -16.83
N ALA A 419 2.33 -23.87 -16.44
CA ALA A 419 3.17 -24.66 -17.33
C ALA A 419 2.58 -26.05 -17.70
N LYS A 420 1.51 -26.51 -17.02
CA LYS A 420 0.78 -27.75 -17.37
C LYS A 420 -0.74 -27.49 -17.27
N PRO A 421 -1.52 -27.74 -18.34
CA PRO A 421 -2.96 -27.55 -18.30
C PRO A 421 -3.57 -28.47 -17.20
N LEU A 422 -4.30 -27.82 -16.26
CA LEU A 422 -5.04 -28.55 -15.24
C LEU A 422 -6.13 -29.45 -15.88
N PRO A 423 -6.28 -30.68 -15.41
CA PRO A 423 -7.39 -31.55 -15.84
C PRO A 423 -8.75 -30.86 -15.61
N VAL A 424 -9.72 -31.09 -16.46
CA VAL A 424 -11.08 -30.52 -16.40
C VAL A 424 -11.69 -30.68 -14.99
N ARG A 425 -11.46 -31.82 -14.33
CA ARG A 425 -11.90 -32.11 -12.94
C ARG A 425 -11.37 -31.11 -11.86
N ALA A 426 -10.26 -30.43 -12.12
CA ALA A 426 -9.73 -29.45 -11.15
C ALA A 426 -10.46 -28.09 -11.22
N ARG A 427 -11.08 -27.75 -12.35
CA ARG A 427 -11.96 -26.56 -12.48
C ARG A 427 -13.29 -26.79 -11.79
N ASP A 428 -13.85 -28.00 -11.96
CA ASP A 428 -15.10 -28.40 -11.32
C ASP A 428 -14.93 -28.47 -9.79
N ALA A 429 -13.76 -28.92 -9.31
CA ALA A 429 -13.44 -28.97 -7.89
C ALA A 429 -13.38 -27.57 -7.23
N ALA A 430 -12.86 -26.55 -7.93
CA ALA A 430 -12.84 -25.17 -7.40
C ALA A 430 -14.25 -24.57 -7.30
N GLN A 431 -15.11 -24.88 -8.26
CA GLN A 431 -16.50 -24.43 -8.26
C GLN A 431 -17.33 -25.20 -7.22
N ALA A 432 -17.08 -26.49 -7.07
CA ALA A 432 -17.70 -27.32 -6.04
C ALA A 432 -17.24 -26.92 -4.61
N LEU A 433 -15.98 -26.47 -4.43
CA LEU A 433 -15.49 -25.94 -3.16
C LEU A 433 -16.27 -24.70 -2.72
N ASP A 434 -16.59 -23.81 -3.65
CA ASP A 434 -17.39 -22.62 -3.36
C ASP A 434 -18.81 -22.98 -2.89
N VAL A 435 -19.44 -23.92 -3.55
CA VAL A 435 -20.78 -24.43 -3.20
C VAL A 435 -20.74 -25.11 -1.83
N TYR A 436 -19.70 -25.91 -1.59
CA TYR A 436 -19.52 -26.65 -0.34
C TYR A 436 -19.25 -25.71 0.85
N LEU A 437 -18.37 -24.73 0.70
CA LEU A 437 -18.13 -23.70 1.71
C LEU A 437 -19.39 -22.90 2.02
N ALA A 438 -20.16 -22.52 0.99
CA ALA A 438 -21.43 -21.84 1.17
C ALA A 438 -22.48 -22.70 1.89
N ALA A 439 -22.47 -24.03 1.68
CA ALA A 439 -23.36 -24.96 2.36
C ALA A 439 -22.98 -25.16 3.85
N ILE A 440 -21.67 -25.26 4.15
CA ILE A 440 -21.16 -25.35 5.51
C ILE A 440 -21.58 -24.12 6.32
N TRP A 441 -21.38 -22.92 5.76
CA TRP A 441 -21.74 -21.68 6.44
C TRP A 441 -23.24 -21.51 6.65
N ARG A 442 -24.06 -21.90 5.70
CA ARG A 442 -25.53 -21.85 5.83
C ARG A 442 -26.07 -22.82 6.87
N ARG A 443 -25.38 -23.92 7.13
CA ARG A 443 -25.83 -24.98 8.08
C ARG A 443 -25.18 -24.88 9.47
N GLY A 444 -24.40 -23.82 9.75
CA GLY A 444 -23.71 -23.65 11.03
C GLY A 444 -22.55 -24.62 11.26
N GLY A 445 -21.93 -25.09 10.18
CA GLY A 445 -20.73 -25.91 10.05
C GLY A 445 -20.47 -26.96 11.13
N SER A 446 -20.51 -28.25 10.82
CA SER A 446 -20.00 -29.24 11.77
C SER A 446 -18.47 -29.10 11.87
N GLN A 447 -17.90 -29.19 13.08
CA GLN A 447 -16.46 -29.21 13.32
C GLN A 447 -15.74 -30.22 12.40
N THR A 448 -16.36 -31.37 12.14
CA THR A 448 -15.82 -32.44 11.27
C THR A 448 -15.62 -31.99 9.82
N THR A 449 -16.51 -31.16 9.32
CA THR A 449 -16.45 -30.69 7.91
C THR A 449 -15.43 -29.57 7.75
N LEU A 450 -15.33 -28.71 8.75
CA LEU A 450 -14.27 -27.70 8.83
C LEU A 450 -12.88 -28.37 8.91
N ARG A 451 -12.74 -29.41 9.74
CA ARG A 451 -11.54 -30.23 9.87
C ARG A 451 -11.07 -30.82 8.54
N GLN A 452 -11.99 -31.38 7.75
CA GLN A 452 -11.66 -31.95 6.45
C GLN A 452 -11.16 -30.89 5.47
N LEU A 453 -11.75 -29.69 5.49
CA LEU A 453 -11.35 -28.57 4.66
C LEU A 453 -9.94 -28.05 5.03
N LEU A 454 -9.66 -27.94 6.30
CA LEU A 454 -8.39 -27.45 6.81
C LEU A 454 -7.23 -28.41 6.54
N ARG A 455 -7.49 -29.69 6.72
CA ARG A 455 -6.55 -30.73 6.33
C ARG A 455 -6.23 -30.64 4.84
N LEU A 456 -7.21 -30.36 4.00
CA LEU A 456 -7.04 -30.13 2.57
C LEU A 456 -6.25 -28.84 2.29
N VAL A 457 -6.46 -27.74 3.02
CA VAL A 457 -5.67 -26.50 2.91
C VAL A 457 -4.22 -26.73 3.34
N GLY A 458 -3.99 -27.41 4.45
CA GLY A 458 -2.64 -27.78 4.92
C GLY A 458 -1.89 -28.69 3.95
N GLU A 459 -2.59 -29.67 3.33
CA GLU A 459 -2.04 -30.56 2.33
C GLU A 459 -1.81 -29.86 0.96
N THR A 460 -2.53 -28.72 0.64
CA THR A 460 -2.36 -27.98 -0.62
C THR A 460 -1.03 -27.30 -0.77
N ARG A 461 -0.30 -27.06 0.28
CA ARG A 461 1.06 -26.55 0.20
C ARG A 461 2.07 -27.55 -0.38
N ARG A 462 1.72 -28.80 -0.48
CA ARG A 462 2.66 -29.88 -0.83
C ARG A 462 2.51 -30.50 -2.23
N GLU A 463 1.68 -30.01 -3.16
CA GLU A 463 1.61 -30.46 -4.56
C GLU A 463 0.18 -30.73 -5.11
N GLY A 464 0.00 -30.63 -6.45
CA GLY A 464 -1.26 -30.72 -7.20
C GLY A 464 -2.13 -32.00 -7.01
N ALA A 465 -1.70 -32.95 -6.17
CA ALA A 465 -2.50 -34.10 -5.73
C ALA A 465 -3.73 -33.71 -4.89
N VAL A 466 -3.79 -32.49 -4.40
CA VAL A 466 -4.80 -32.02 -3.45
C VAL A 466 -6.10 -31.63 -4.13
N LEU A 467 -6.06 -31.03 -5.32
CA LEU A 467 -7.30 -30.77 -6.07
C LEU A 467 -8.02 -32.07 -6.41
N ALA A 468 -7.27 -33.16 -6.69
CA ALA A 468 -7.83 -34.49 -6.90
C ALA A 468 -8.43 -35.08 -5.60
N ARG A 469 -7.80 -34.84 -4.44
CA ARG A 469 -8.33 -35.25 -3.12
C ARG A 469 -9.53 -34.42 -2.69
N LEU A 470 -9.52 -33.10 -3.01
CA LEU A 470 -10.65 -32.19 -2.79
C LEU A 470 -11.86 -32.67 -3.62
N ALA A 471 -11.67 -32.96 -4.92
CA ALA A 471 -12.71 -33.49 -5.79
C ALA A 471 -13.27 -34.82 -5.24
N ALA A 472 -12.40 -35.74 -4.81
CA ALA A 472 -12.80 -37.01 -4.23
C ALA A 472 -13.45 -36.88 -2.84
N ALA A 473 -13.13 -35.86 -2.07
CA ALA A 473 -13.80 -35.57 -0.78
C ALA A 473 -15.18 -34.93 -1.00
N LEU A 474 -15.31 -34.07 -2.03
CA LEU A 474 -16.58 -33.46 -2.43
C LEU A 474 -17.55 -34.45 -3.06
N GLU A 475 -17.04 -35.41 -3.84
CA GLU A 475 -17.85 -36.55 -4.39
C GLU A 475 -18.36 -37.49 -3.29
N ARG A 476 -17.66 -37.57 -2.14
CA ARG A 476 -18.06 -38.39 -0.96
C ARG A 476 -18.95 -37.65 0.02
N ALA A 477 -18.95 -36.33 -0.02
CA ALA A 477 -19.86 -35.53 0.78
C ALA A 477 -21.17 -35.41 0.03
N ASP A 478 -22.17 -36.19 0.45
CA ASP A 478 -23.53 -36.18 -0.11
C ASP A 478 -24.09 -34.75 -0.01
N LEU A 479 -23.99 -34.00 -1.10
CA LEU A 479 -24.47 -32.60 -1.22
C LEU A 479 -25.94 -32.56 -1.69
N SER A 480 -26.71 -33.67 -1.47
CA SER A 480 -28.15 -33.70 -1.72
C SER A 480 -28.96 -32.86 -0.73
#